data_f3818da86d78ba8530dbe59e861527af
#
_entry.id   f3818da86d78ba8530dbe59e861527af
#
_cell.length_a   1.000
_cell.length_b   1.000
_cell.length_c   1.000
_cell.angle_alpha   90.00
_cell.angle_beta   90.00
_cell.angle_gamma   90.00
#
_symmetry.space_group_name_H-M   'P 1'
#
loop_
_entity.id
_entity.type
_entity.pdbx_description
1 polymer ?
#
loop_
_entity_poly.entity_id
_entity_poly.type
_entity_poly.pdbx_seq_one_letter_code
_entity_poly.pdbx_strand_id
1 'polypeptide(L)'
;MFNPKDRSRAFNFALIAQETFGKFISVLFLWSLWAIVFSSLDHSFIGLIILSFISIGFGTVTPLIDFNESHATNPLWTGHARFHLVWQVSAMILTAILSLVLLWFYFSSFNVFIVLSLNYLWIF
;
A
#
# COMPACT_ATOMS: atom_id res chain seq x y z
N MET A 1 -14.21 -27.93 4.99
CA MET A 1 -13.57 -28.61 3.85
C MET A 1 -13.16 -27.52 2.85
N PHE A 2 -11.89 -27.37 2.58
CA PHE A 2 -11.36 -26.29 1.73
C PHE A 2 -11.75 -26.54 0.27
N ASN A 3 -12.44 -25.59 -0.37
CA ASN A 3 -12.85 -25.74 -1.77
C ASN A 3 -11.75 -25.15 -2.69
N PRO A 4 -11.12 -25.95 -3.57
CA PRO A 4 -10.09 -25.47 -4.50
C PRO A 4 -10.54 -24.31 -5.41
N LYS A 5 -11.86 -24.21 -5.70
CA LYS A 5 -12.42 -23.12 -6.52
C LYS A 5 -12.37 -21.77 -5.83
N ASP A 6 -12.47 -21.73 -4.51
CA ASP A 6 -12.43 -20.47 -3.74
C ASP A 6 -10.98 -19.94 -3.67
N ARG A 7 -10.00 -20.84 -3.61
CA ARG A 7 -8.58 -20.47 -3.72
C ARG A 7 -8.25 -19.83 -5.07
N SER A 8 -8.80 -20.35 -6.16
CA SER A 8 -8.58 -19.78 -7.50
C SER A 8 -9.19 -18.38 -7.65
N ARG A 9 -10.34 -18.14 -7.03
CA ARG A 9 -10.99 -16.82 -7.04
C ARG A 9 -10.20 -15.78 -6.25
N ALA A 10 -9.76 -16.12 -5.03
CA ALA A 10 -8.94 -15.22 -4.21
C ALA A 10 -7.60 -14.89 -4.89
N PHE A 11 -6.95 -15.89 -5.49
CA PHE A 11 -5.72 -15.69 -6.25
C PHE A 11 -5.92 -14.80 -7.48
N ASN A 12 -6.97 -15.05 -8.27
CA ASN A 12 -7.29 -14.22 -9.44
C ASN A 12 -7.62 -12.77 -9.03
N PHE A 13 -8.37 -12.59 -7.95
CA PHE A 13 -8.65 -11.24 -7.42
C PHE A 13 -7.36 -10.52 -7.02
N ALA A 14 -6.45 -11.19 -6.32
CA ALA A 14 -5.16 -10.64 -5.92
C ALA A 14 -4.30 -10.23 -7.13
N LEU A 15 -4.25 -11.07 -8.18
CA LEU A 15 -3.55 -10.73 -9.43
C LEU A 15 -4.15 -9.51 -10.12
N ILE A 16 -5.48 -9.45 -10.24
CA ILE A 16 -6.17 -8.31 -10.84
C ILE A 16 -5.93 -7.04 -10.03
N ALA A 17 -6.00 -7.11 -8.71
CA ALA A 17 -5.74 -5.98 -7.82
C ALA A 17 -4.30 -5.48 -7.97
N GLN A 18 -3.32 -6.38 -7.99
CA GLN A 18 -1.90 -6.05 -8.17
C GLN A 18 -1.63 -5.42 -9.54
N GLU A 19 -2.18 -5.98 -10.62
CA GLU A 19 -2.02 -5.46 -11.97
C GLU A 19 -2.68 -4.08 -12.13
N THR A 20 -3.89 -3.91 -11.61
CA THR A 20 -4.63 -2.64 -11.64
C THR A 20 -3.89 -1.57 -10.85
N PHE A 21 -3.38 -1.91 -9.67
CA PHE A 21 -2.59 -1.01 -8.83
C PHE A 21 -1.28 -0.62 -9.51
N GLY A 22 -0.57 -1.57 -10.14
CA GLY A 22 0.65 -1.29 -10.89
C GLY A 22 0.41 -0.31 -12.06
N LYS A 23 -0.67 -0.49 -12.82
CA LYS A 23 -1.07 0.44 -13.89
C LYS A 23 -1.37 1.82 -13.34
N PHE A 24 -2.12 1.89 -12.23
CA PHE A 24 -2.47 3.15 -11.59
C PHE A 24 -1.22 3.91 -11.10
N ILE A 25 -0.27 3.22 -10.44
CA ILE A 25 1.01 3.81 -10.01
C ILE A 25 1.82 4.31 -11.22
N SER A 26 1.85 3.58 -12.32
CA SER A 26 2.54 3.99 -13.54
C SER A 26 1.94 5.28 -14.13
N VAL A 27 0.62 5.38 -14.18
CA VAL A 27 -0.08 6.59 -14.64
C VAL A 27 0.20 7.77 -13.69
N LEU A 28 0.16 7.54 -12.38
CA LEU A 28 0.46 8.56 -11.37
C LEU A 28 1.91 9.04 -11.49
N PHE A 29 2.84 8.14 -11.73
CA PHE A 29 4.25 8.48 -11.93
C PHE A 29 4.45 9.35 -13.19
N LEU A 30 3.88 8.98 -14.31
CA LEU A 30 3.93 9.76 -15.55
C LEU A 30 3.27 11.13 -15.38
N TRP A 31 2.11 11.18 -14.72
CA TRP A 31 1.45 12.44 -14.39
C TRP A 31 2.32 13.32 -13.49
N SER A 32 2.96 12.77 -12.49
CA SER A 32 3.82 13.54 -11.58
C SER A 32 5.05 14.10 -12.29
N LEU A 33 5.67 13.33 -13.18
CA LEU A 33 6.76 13.83 -14.03
C LEU A 33 6.30 14.99 -14.92
N TRP A 34 5.16 14.83 -15.58
CA TRP A 34 4.56 15.89 -16.39
C TRP A 34 4.24 17.14 -15.54
N ALA A 35 3.64 16.96 -14.38
CA ALA A 35 3.27 18.04 -13.47
C ALA A 35 4.50 18.81 -12.96
N ILE A 36 5.58 18.12 -12.62
CA ILE A 36 6.84 18.76 -12.18
C ILE A 36 7.45 19.61 -13.30
N VAL A 37 7.40 19.14 -14.54
CA VAL A 37 8.08 19.81 -15.67
C VAL A 37 7.23 20.91 -16.31
N PHE A 38 5.93 20.69 -16.45
CA PHE A 38 5.07 21.49 -17.34
C PHE A 38 3.93 22.22 -16.61
N SER A 39 3.64 21.93 -15.34
CA SER A 39 2.57 22.61 -14.63
C SER A 39 3.10 23.73 -13.72
N SER A 40 2.21 24.65 -13.39
CA SER A 40 2.42 25.68 -12.37
C SER A 40 2.04 25.19 -10.96
N LEU A 41 1.79 23.90 -10.77
CA LEU A 41 1.44 23.34 -9.47
C LEU A 41 2.64 23.40 -8.53
N ASP A 42 2.35 23.67 -7.25
CA ASP A 42 3.39 23.62 -6.21
C ASP A 42 3.93 22.17 -6.10
N HIS A 43 5.24 22.05 -6.18
CA HIS A 43 5.94 20.75 -6.06
C HIS A 43 5.67 20.08 -4.71
N SER A 44 5.45 20.87 -3.65
CA SER A 44 5.06 20.34 -2.33
C SER A 44 3.71 19.65 -2.39
N PHE A 45 2.74 20.22 -3.13
CA PHE A 45 1.42 19.62 -3.32
C PHE A 45 1.49 18.33 -4.15
N ILE A 46 2.29 18.32 -5.20
CA ILE A 46 2.54 17.11 -6.01
C ILE A 46 3.13 16.00 -5.14
N GLY A 47 4.14 16.32 -4.31
CA GLY A 47 4.75 15.39 -3.38
C GLY A 47 3.76 14.83 -2.36
N LEU A 48 2.90 15.68 -1.81
CA LEU A 48 1.84 15.29 -0.88
C LEU A 48 0.88 14.27 -1.51
N ILE A 49 0.43 14.51 -2.74
CA ILE A 49 -0.45 13.60 -3.47
C ILE A 49 0.24 12.26 -3.72
N ILE A 50 1.47 12.25 -4.22
CA ILE A 50 2.23 11.03 -4.50
C ILE A 50 2.40 10.19 -3.24
N LEU A 51 2.85 10.80 -2.13
CA LEU A 51 3.06 10.10 -0.87
C LEU A 51 1.74 9.57 -0.28
N SER A 52 0.64 10.30 -0.45
CA SER A 52 -0.68 9.81 -0.03
C SER A 52 -1.08 8.55 -0.79
N PHE A 53 -0.89 8.52 -2.11
CA PHE A 53 -1.21 7.34 -2.91
C PHE A 53 -0.32 6.14 -2.60
N ILE A 54 0.98 6.35 -2.35
CA ILE A 54 1.88 5.29 -1.92
C ILE A 54 1.42 4.72 -0.57
N SER A 55 1.11 5.57 0.40
CA SER A 55 0.64 5.15 1.73
C SER A 55 -0.70 4.40 1.65
N ILE A 56 -1.66 4.89 0.87
CA ILE A 56 -2.93 4.21 0.62
C ILE A 56 -2.69 2.84 -0.03
N GLY A 57 -1.78 2.76 -1.00
CA GLY A 57 -1.43 1.51 -1.65
C GLY A 57 -0.95 0.45 -0.68
N PHE A 58 0.01 0.77 0.17
CA PHE A 58 0.49 -0.15 1.21
C PHE A 58 -0.61 -0.54 2.20
N GLY A 59 -1.43 0.41 2.66
CA GLY A 59 -2.47 0.17 3.64
C GLY A 59 -3.71 -0.54 3.10
N THR A 60 -3.88 -0.68 1.80
CA THR A 60 -5.08 -1.29 1.20
C THR A 60 -4.77 -2.52 0.34
N VAL A 61 -3.81 -2.43 -0.58
CA VAL A 61 -3.54 -3.51 -1.54
C VAL A 61 -3.00 -4.74 -0.82
N THR A 62 -2.02 -4.57 0.08
CA THR A 62 -1.45 -5.69 0.84
C THR A 62 -2.50 -6.40 1.70
N PRO A 63 -3.34 -5.70 2.51
CA PRO A 63 -4.44 -6.36 3.21
C PRO A 63 -5.40 -7.13 2.31
N LEU A 64 -5.76 -6.59 1.17
CA LEU A 64 -6.66 -7.25 0.22
C LEU A 64 -6.06 -8.54 -0.37
N ILE A 65 -4.72 -8.55 -0.54
CA ILE A 65 -4.00 -9.72 -1.07
C ILE A 65 -3.78 -10.77 0.02
N ASP A 66 -3.48 -10.35 1.26
CA ASP A 66 -2.96 -11.24 2.28
C ASP A 66 -4.01 -11.65 3.34
N PHE A 67 -5.04 -10.83 3.60
CA PHE A 67 -6.11 -11.19 4.55
C PHE A 67 -7.18 -12.07 3.93
N ASN A 68 -6.77 -13.21 3.40
CA ASN A 68 -7.68 -14.17 2.80
C ASN A 68 -7.21 -15.61 3.02
N GLU A 69 -7.93 -16.57 2.42
CA GLU A 69 -7.67 -18.00 2.56
C GLU A 69 -6.36 -18.47 1.90
N SER A 70 -5.74 -17.66 1.06
CA SER A 70 -4.44 -18.01 0.49
C SER A 70 -3.29 -17.80 1.48
N HIS A 71 -3.45 -16.89 2.44
CA HIS A 71 -2.42 -16.49 3.42
C HIS A 71 -2.92 -16.52 4.87
N ALA A 72 -3.65 -15.51 5.33
CA ALA A 72 -3.96 -15.32 6.74
C ALA A 72 -4.79 -16.45 7.35
N THR A 73 -5.73 -17.01 6.61
CA THR A 73 -6.57 -18.13 7.05
C THR A 73 -6.23 -19.45 6.41
N ASN A 74 -5.06 -19.55 5.75
CA ASN A 74 -4.59 -20.79 5.10
C ASN A 74 -4.34 -21.89 6.15
N PRO A 75 -5.08 -23.02 6.11
CA PRO A 75 -4.93 -24.08 7.08
C PRO A 75 -3.60 -24.81 6.99
N LEU A 76 -2.88 -24.69 5.87
CA LEU A 76 -1.56 -25.31 5.67
C LEU A 76 -0.42 -24.50 6.30
N TRP A 77 -0.68 -23.24 6.67
CA TRP A 77 0.32 -22.40 7.33
C TRP A 77 0.33 -22.68 8.83
N THR A 78 1.54 -22.67 9.40
CA THR A 78 1.69 -22.76 10.87
C THR A 78 1.05 -21.55 11.54
N GLY A 79 0.63 -21.70 12.80
CA GLY A 79 0.10 -20.57 13.59
C GLY A 79 1.10 -19.42 13.70
N HIS A 80 2.39 -19.74 13.77
CA HIS A 80 3.48 -18.76 13.82
C HIS A 80 3.57 -17.94 12.52
N ALA A 81 3.53 -18.58 11.36
CA ALA A 81 3.57 -17.89 10.07
C ALA A 81 2.36 -16.97 9.87
N ARG A 82 1.15 -17.42 10.26
CA ARG A 82 -0.07 -16.61 10.22
C ARG A 82 0.00 -15.40 11.16
N PHE A 83 0.57 -15.59 12.35
CA PHE A 83 0.77 -14.49 13.31
C PHE A 83 1.67 -13.40 12.73
N HIS A 84 2.81 -13.76 12.13
CA HIS A 84 3.71 -12.79 11.51
C HIS A 84 3.06 -12.04 10.36
N LEU A 85 2.31 -12.73 9.51
CA LEU A 85 1.57 -12.09 8.43
C LEU A 85 0.56 -11.06 8.95
N VAL A 86 -0.29 -11.46 9.90
CA VAL A 86 -1.32 -10.57 10.46
C VAL A 86 -0.66 -9.36 11.13
N TRP A 87 0.43 -9.58 11.89
CA TRP A 87 1.19 -8.51 12.52
C TRP A 87 1.76 -7.52 11.49
N GLN A 88 2.41 -8.04 10.45
CA GLN A 88 3.02 -7.23 9.38
C GLN A 88 1.95 -6.40 8.66
N VAL A 89 0.88 -7.02 8.21
CA VAL A 89 -0.19 -6.32 7.47
C VAL A 89 -0.88 -5.28 8.36
N SER A 90 -1.11 -5.58 9.64
CA SER A 90 -1.65 -4.61 10.59
C SER A 90 -0.72 -3.40 10.78
N ALA A 91 0.60 -3.64 10.86
CA ALA A 91 1.57 -2.57 10.95
C ALA A 91 1.59 -1.69 9.68
N MET A 92 1.43 -2.27 8.49
CA MET A 92 1.33 -1.52 7.23
C MET A 92 0.07 -0.64 7.20
N ILE A 93 -1.08 -1.14 7.64
CA ILE A 93 -2.32 -0.36 7.76
C ILE A 93 -2.12 0.84 8.72
N LEU A 94 -1.57 0.59 9.89
CA LEU A 94 -1.32 1.65 10.90
C LEU A 94 -0.32 2.68 10.37
N THR A 95 0.73 2.24 9.67
CA THR A 95 1.70 3.13 9.02
C THR A 95 1.03 4.00 7.95
N ALA A 96 0.14 3.43 7.14
CA ALA A 96 -0.60 4.19 6.13
C ALA A 96 -1.49 5.26 6.76
N ILE A 97 -2.25 4.91 7.81
CA ILE A 97 -3.10 5.85 8.55
C ILE A 97 -2.25 6.97 9.14
N LEU A 98 -1.16 6.65 9.85
CA LEU A 98 -0.25 7.63 10.43
C LEU A 98 0.34 8.56 9.36
N SER A 99 0.78 7.99 8.23
CA SER A 99 1.33 8.77 7.11
C SER A 99 0.33 9.78 6.58
N LEU A 100 -0.93 9.37 6.36
CA LEU A 100 -1.98 10.27 5.90
C LEU A 100 -2.31 11.36 6.92
N VAL A 101 -2.35 11.03 8.21
CA VAL A 101 -2.56 12.02 9.27
C VAL A 101 -1.43 13.05 9.30
N LEU A 102 -0.17 12.60 9.22
CA LEU A 102 0.99 13.49 9.21
C LEU A 102 1.02 14.39 7.97
N LEU A 103 0.67 13.86 6.80
CA LEU A 103 0.66 14.62 5.56
C LEU A 103 -0.45 15.67 5.49
N TRP A 104 -1.65 15.36 5.96
CA TRP A 104 -2.81 16.21 5.75
C TRP A 104 -3.16 17.13 6.93
N PHE A 105 -2.84 16.73 8.15
CA PHE A 105 -3.17 17.51 9.35
C PHE A 105 -1.95 18.17 10.01
N TYR A 106 -0.75 17.61 9.78
CA TYR A 106 0.48 18.09 10.43
C TYR A 106 1.60 18.31 9.40
N PHE A 107 1.27 18.87 8.24
CA PHE A 107 2.22 19.04 7.13
C PHE A 107 3.44 19.87 7.55
N SER A 108 4.61 19.26 7.46
CA SER A 108 5.91 19.90 7.66
C SER A 108 7.00 19.10 6.95
N SER A 109 8.14 19.73 6.62
CA SER A 109 9.27 19.02 6.00
C SER A 109 9.76 17.84 6.84
N PHE A 110 9.71 17.97 8.18
CA PHE A 110 10.07 16.89 9.10
C PHE A 110 9.08 15.71 9.01
N ASN A 111 7.78 15.99 8.98
CA ASN A 111 6.76 14.95 8.85
C ASN A 111 6.78 14.28 7.48
N VAL A 112 7.08 15.02 6.42
CA VAL A 112 7.33 14.43 5.08
C VAL A 112 8.51 13.46 5.13
N PHE A 113 9.61 13.84 5.80
CA PHE A 113 10.75 12.94 6.00
C PHE A 113 10.38 11.68 6.80
N ILE A 114 9.58 11.81 7.87
CA ILE A 114 9.06 10.65 8.62
C ILE A 114 8.23 9.74 7.70
N VAL A 115 7.30 10.29 6.94
CA VAL A 115 6.44 9.51 6.03
C VAL A 115 7.26 8.80 4.96
N LEU A 116 8.25 9.48 4.36
CA LEU A 116 9.18 8.85 3.42
C LEU A 116 9.93 7.68 4.07
N SER A 117 10.43 7.86 5.29
CA SER A 117 11.16 6.83 6.03
C SER A 117 10.27 5.64 6.36
N LEU A 118 9.04 5.88 6.82
CA LEU A 118 8.06 4.84 7.12
C LEU A 118 7.69 4.02 5.88
N ASN A 119 7.41 4.69 4.76
CA ASN A 119 7.09 3.99 3.52
C ASN A 119 8.30 3.23 2.97
N TYR A 120 9.52 3.78 3.11
CA TYR A 120 10.76 3.10 2.68
C TYR A 120 11.00 1.79 3.42
N LEU A 121 10.68 1.72 4.72
CA LEU A 121 10.83 0.49 5.52
C LEU A 121 9.99 -0.69 5.02
N TRP A 122 8.94 -0.45 4.23
CA TRP A 122 8.07 -1.50 3.68
C TRP A 122 8.47 -1.95 2.27
N ILE A 123 9.51 -1.36 1.67
CA ILE A 123 10.03 -1.75 0.35
C ILE A 123 11.00 -2.93 0.48
N PHE A 124 11.62 -3.12 1.64
CA PHE A 124 12.59 -4.18 1.95
C PHE A 124 12.07 -5.11 3.03
#